data_0c37b40f42041b1189e65ac2a86f0d0d
#
_entry.id   0c37b40f42041b1189e65ac2a86f0d0d
#
_cell.length_a   1.000
_cell.length_b   1.000
_cell.length_c   1.000
_cell.angle_alpha   90.00
_cell.angle_beta   90.00
_cell.angle_gamma   90.00
#
_symmetry.space_group_name_H-M   'P 1'
#
loop_
_entity.id
_entity.type
_entity.pdbx_description
1 polymer ?
#
loop_
_entity_poly.entity_id
_entity_poly.type
_entity_poly.pdbx_seq_one_letter_code
_entity_poly.pdbx_strand_id
1 'polypeptide(L)'
;LESETIDDRRLAACDVLVIKTPTARYTPQEIDAIERFVNRGGGLLLIGEHTNYERMGTYLNDICRRFGFTYRYDLLFGFGVAYDQLYRMPAVPHPAVQRLPPMDFAVSCSIDPGTSRGKAAIANTGLWSLPPAYHTENYFPLPNHRPEMRYGAFVQLWAVEQGQGRVLAFTDSTIFSNFALFEPGKLELLLGMVAWLNQSNVVGDPRHVLLGLGLVPLLAAGWLLRRRPLPVVLLLAAGACGAVVAGQVIVAAHRWSVPVPRQQRPMTRVILDRTVSDVPLTKSGFTDPSGLGYGIVEEWIGRLGYFSQRASGQEAFAGNALVILSPNRPVPDRYRQSLVDWVQRGGRLLVLDSPDNTASTANDLLAPFKLTVHHDRPWQGQLIVGRGSPGLNVERAAEVSGGQTVARLGDHPVAAWTRHGQGSVMLIGFGSLFNDQNMGSYWIQEPDALTRARYDLFFNLTRTLVEDRPLAELR
;
A
#
# COMPACT_ATOMS: atom_id res chain seq x y z
N LEU A 1 -5.19 5.51 -24.95
CA LEU A 1 -4.04 6.25 -24.43
C LEU A 1 -3.19 6.66 -25.64
N GLU A 2 -3.24 7.93 -26.02
CA GLU A 2 -2.35 8.45 -27.04
C GLU A 2 -0.94 8.50 -26.47
N SER A 3 0.01 7.86 -27.14
CA SER A 3 1.43 7.99 -26.82
C SER A 3 1.92 9.32 -27.39
N GLU A 4 1.83 10.35 -26.58
CA GLU A 4 2.32 11.66 -26.99
C GLU A 4 3.76 11.84 -26.53
N THR A 5 4.58 12.47 -27.39
CA THR A 5 6.00 12.76 -27.14
C THR A 5 6.17 13.66 -25.91
N ILE A 6 7.14 13.38 -25.07
CA ILE A 6 7.52 14.23 -23.93
C ILE A 6 8.39 15.37 -24.46
N ASP A 7 7.87 16.59 -24.42
CA ASP A 7 8.58 17.79 -24.85
C ASP A 7 8.52 18.92 -23.81
N ASP A 8 9.30 19.96 -24.02
CA ASP A 8 9.37 21.13 -23.12
C ASP A 8 8.01 21.84 -22.96
N ARG A 9 7.16 21.83 -23.97
CA ARG A 9 5.85 22.49 -23.95
C ARG A 9 4.91 21.79 -22.96
N ARG A 10 4.90 20.46 -22.97
CA ARG A 10 4.07 19.66 -22.05
C ARG A 10 4.60 19.73 -20.63
N LEU A 11 5.92 19.65 -20.48
CA LEU A 11 6.58 19.73 -19.18
C LEU A 11 6.47 21.13 -18.55
N ALA A 12 6.18 22.18 -19.32
CA ALA A 12 5.99 23.54 -18.77
C ALA A 12 4.78 23.67 -17.83
N ALA A 13 3.77 22.81 -17.98
CA ALA A 13 2.58 22.79 -17.12
C ALA A 13 2.65 21.69 -16.04
N CYS A 14 3.81 21.08 -15.85
CA CYS A 14 4.00 19.93 -14.96
C CYS A 14 4.92 20.32 -13.79
N ASP A 15 4.52 20.00 -12.56
CA ASP A 15 5.38 20.15 -11.38
C ASP A 15 6.17 18.87 -11.11
N VAL A 16 5.54 17.71 -11.31
CA VAL A 16 6.14 16.37 -11.10
C VAL A 16 5.81 15.45 -12.26
N LEU A 17 6.84 14.96 -12.94
CA LEU A 17 6.73 13.90 -13.96
C LEU A 17 6.92 12.54 -13.31
N VAL A 18 5.97 11.64 -13.52
CA VAL A 18 6.07 10.23 -13.07
C VAL A 18 6.23 9.32 -14.29
N ILE A 19 7.32 8.56 -14.33
CA ILE A 19 7.57 7.54 -15.32
C ILE A 19 7.57 6.19 -14.60
N LYS A 20 6.55 5.39 -14.90
CA LYS A 20 6.39 4.05 -14.33
C LYS A 20 6.45 3.01 -15.43
N THR A 21 7.35 2.03 -15.30
CA THR A 21 7.40 0.81 -16.13
C THR A 21 7.23 1.08 -17.64
N PRO A 22 8.15 1.82 -18.27
CA PRO A 22 8.05 2.13 -19.69
C PRO A 22 8.20 0.86 -20.54
N THR A 23 7.39 0.74 -21.59
CA THR A 23 7.40 -0.41 -22.52
C THR A 23 8.10 -0.10 -23.85
N ALA A 24 8.59 1.13 -24.02
CA ALA A 24 9.32 1.59 -25.19
C ALA A 24 10.45 2.53 -24.80
N ARG A 25 11.45 2.67 -25.67
CA ARG A 25 12.55 3.61 -25.50
C ARG A 25 12.09 5.05 -25.66
N TYR A 26 12.65 5.93 -24.85
CA TYR A 26 12.56 7.36 -25.07
C TYR A 26 13.58 7.81 -26.13
N THR A 27 13.18 8.76 -26.93
CA THR A 27 14.10 9.42 -27.87
C THR A 27 15.11 10.29 -27.13
N PRO A 28 16.30 10.55 -27.72
CA PRO A 28 17.25 11.48 -27.12
C PRO A 28 16.65 12.87 -26.82
N GLN A 29 15.77 13.35 -27.67
CA GLN A 29 15.08 14.64 -27.50
C GLN A 29 14.15 14.66 -26.28
N GLU A 30 13.44 13.55 -26.02
CA GLU A 30 12.60 13.39 -24.84
C GLU A 30 13.45 13.36 -23.56
N ILE A 31 14.57 12.60 -23.59
CA ILE A 31 15.50 12.52 -22.45
C ILE A 31 16.11 13.91 -22.15
N ASP A 32 16.49 14.64 -23.19
CA ASP A 32 17.03 16.01 -23.03
C ASP A 32 15.97 16.96 -22.48
N ALA A 33 14.69 16.82 -22.88
CA ALA A 33 13.60 17.62 -22.35
C ALA A 33 13.35 17.30 -20.85
N ILE A 34 13.40 16.03 -20.47
CA ILE A 34 13.29 15.57 -19.07
C ILE A 34 14.44 16.15 -18.23
N GLU A 35 15.68 16.10 -18.71
CA GLU A 35 16.85 16.66 -18.01
C GLU A 35 16.71 18.17 -17.81
N ARG A 36 16.31 18.92 -18.87
CA ARG A 36 16.03 20.35 -18.76
C ARG A 36 14.90 20.67 -17.79
N PHE A 37 13.83 19.86 -17.78
CA PHE A 37 12.72 20.00 -16.85
C PHE A 37 13.20 19.91 -15.40
N VAL A 38 13.99 18.88 -15.06
CA VAL A 38 14.55 18.72 -13.71
C VAL A 38 15.47 19.90 -13.38
N ASN A 39 16.38 20.28 -14.27
CA ASN A 39 17.31 21.37 -14.01
C ASN A 39 16.61 22.73 -13.73
N ARG A 40 15.40 22.93 -14.27
CA ARG A 40 14.57 24.14 -14.04
C ARG A 40 13.69 24.08 -12.78
N GLY A 41 13.73 23.00 -12.02
CA GLY A 41 12.98 22.87 -10.76
C GLY A 41 11.90 21.79 -10.76
N GLY A 42 11.68 21.10 -11.86
CA GLY A 42 10.72 19.99 -11.94
C GLY A 42 11.13 18.77 -11.13
N GLY A 43 10.13 18.04 -10.59
CA GLY A 43 10.32 16.78 -9.91
C GLY A 43 10.20 15.59 -10.87
N LEU A 44 11.10 14.61 -10.78
CA LEU A 44 11.07 13.40 -11.59
C LEU A 44 10.99 12.16 -10.71
N LEU A 45 9.91 11.37 -10.82
CA LEU A 45 9.75 10.07 -10.20
C LEU A 45 9.90 8.97 -11.23
N LEU A 46 10.95 8.17 -11.08
CA LEU A 46 11.19 6.97 -11.88
C LEU A 46 10.83 5.73 -11.06
N ILE A 47 9.92 4.91 -11.57
CA ILE A 47 9.48 3.69 -10.91
C ILE A 47 9.84 2.51 -11.80
N GLY A 48 10.85 1.75 -11.35
CA GLY A 48 11.36 0.57 -12.03
C GLY A 48 10.71 -0.72 -11.53
N GLU A 49 11.22 -1.83 -12.06
CA GLU A 49 10.75 -3.18 -11.77
C GLU A 49 11.95 -4.13 -11.63
N HIS A 50 11.74 -5.27 -10.99
CA HIS A 50 12.76 -6.31 -10.83
C HIS A 50 13.22 -6.89 -12.18
N THR A 51 14.38 -7.53 -12.18
CA THR A 51 14.91 -8.40 -13.26
C THR A 51 14.93 -7.83 -14.67
N ASN A 52 14.82 -6.51 -14.84
CA ASN A 52 14.66 -5.86 -16.15
C ASN A 52 13.44 -6.40 -16.94
N TYR A 53 12.34 -6.67 -16.22
CA TYR A 53 11.11 -7.19 -16.79
C TYR A 53 10.71 -6.37 -18.02
N GLU A 54 10.45 -7.04 -19.15
CA GLU A 54 10.12 -6.44 -20.45
C GLU A 54 11.05 -5.27 -20.88
N ARG A 55 12.31 -5.31 -20.47
CA ARG A 55 13.34 -4.26 -20.71
C ARG A 55 13.03 -2.89 -20.06
N MET A 56 12.11 -2.82 -19.14
CA MET A 56 11.73 -1.57 -18.46
C MET A 56 12.91 -0.89 -17.79
N GLY A 57 13.76 -1.66 -17.09
CA GLY A 57 15.01 -1.16 -16.50
C GLY A 57 15.97 -0.60 -17.53
N THR A 58 16.07 -1.21 -18.72
CA THR A 58 16.90 -0.69 -19.82
C THR A 58 16.41 0.68 -20.29
N TYR A 59 15.11 0.84 -20.47
CA TYR A 59 14.53 2.12 -20.92
C TYR A 59 14.64 3.21 -19.86
N LEU A 60 14.45 2.88 -18.58
CA LEU A 60 14.67 3.81 -17.48
C LEU A 60 16.16 4.20 -17.37
N ASN A 61 17.07 3.26 -17.58
CA ASN A 61 18.51 3.52 -17.49
C ASN A 61 19.02 4.50 -18.56
N ASP A 62 18.33 4.62 -19.69
CA ASP A 62 18.64 5.65 -20.68
C ASP A 62 18.44 7.06 -20.09
N ILE A 63 17.44 7.24 -19.23
CA ILE A 63 17.19 8.49 -18.47
C ILE A 63 18.12 8.58 -17.26
N CYS A 64 18.24 7.50 -16.45
CA CYS A 64 18.97 7.50 -15.18
C CYS A 64 20.45 7.87 -15.34
N ARG A 65 21.08 7.49 -16.46
CA ARG A 65 22.48 7.82 -16.77
C ARG A 65 22.74 9.32 -16.83
N ARG A 66 21.74 10.14 -17.18
CA ARG A 66 21.85 11.62 -17.13
C ARG A 66 22.03 12.13 -15.70
N PHE A 67 21.59 11.35 -14.72
CA PHE A 67 21.66 11.67 -13.28
C PHE A 67 22.73 10.85 -12.55
N GLY A 68 23.52 10.04 -13.27
CA GLY A 68 24.70 9.34 -12.78
C GLY A 68 24.42 8.05 -11.98
N PHE A 69 23.24 7.46 -12.06
CA PHE A 69 22.87 6.19 -11.43
C PHE A 69 22.17 5.25 -12.41
N THR A 70 21.96 3.98 -12.02
CA THR A 70 21.23 3.00 -12.83
C THR A 70 20.46 2.00 -11.97
N TYR A 71 19.37 1.45 -12.50
CA TYR A 71 18.74 0.24 -11.98
C TYR A 71 19.60 -0.97 -12.34
N ARG A 72 19.81 -1.88 -11.37
CA ARG A 72 20.37 -3.19 -11.64
C ARG A 72 19.29 -4.13 -12.14
N TYR A 73 19.71 -5.16 -12.87
CA TYR A 73 18.80 -6.19 -13.39
C TYR A 73 18.79 -7.40 -12.44
N ASP A 74 18.58 -7.15 -11.17
CA ASP A 74 18.56 -8.15 -10.12
C ASP A 74 17.17 -8.30 -9.52
N LEU A 75 16.99 -9.27 -8.64
CA LEU A 75 15.84 -9.44 -7.79
C LEU A 75 16.31 -9.57 -6.34
N LEU A 76 15.70 -8.81 -5.45
CA LEU A 76 16.01 -8.85 -4.02
C LEU A 76 15.09 -9.81 -3.29
N PHE A 77 15.67 -10.52 -2.32
CA PHE A 77 14.98 -11.45 -1.44
C PHE A 77 15.27 -11.12 0.02
N GLY A 78 14.31 -11.38 0.91
CA GLY A 78 14.51 -11.32 2.35
C GLY A 78 15.37 -12.48 2.85
N PHE A 79 16.01 -12.29 4.01
CA PHE A 79 16.92 -13.27 4.59
C PHE A 79 16.19 -14.45 5.25
N GLY A 80 15.03 -14.22 5.85
CA GLY A 80 14.25 -15.25 6.53
C GLY A 80 13.12 -15.83 5.68
N VAL A 81 12.45 -14.95 4.92
CA VAL A 81 11.35 -15.31 4.00
C VAL A 81 11.67 -14.71 2.65
N ALA A 82 11.61 -15.51 1.61
CA ALA A 82 12.11 -15.16 0.28
C ALA A 82 11.59 -13.79 -0.25
N TYR A 83 10.32 -13.50 -0.04
CA TYR A 83 9.68 -12.28 -0.53
C TYR A 83 9.36 -11.26 0.58
N ASP A 84 9.94 -11.43 1.78
CA ASP A 84 9.71 -10.55 2.91
C ASP A 84 10.83 -9.51 3.01
N GLN A 85 10.58 -8.32 2.50
CA GLN A 85 11.52 -7.20 2.46
C GLN A 85 10.95 -6.04 3.28
N LEU A 86 10.84 -6.25 4.59
CA LEU A 86 10.27 -5.27 5.51
C LEU A 86 11.18 -4.05 5.67
N TYR A 87 10.70 -2.89 5.25
CA TYR A 87 11.32 -1.62 5.54
C TYR A 87 10.88 -1.07 6.89
N ARG A 88 11.84 -0.61 7.68
CA ARG A 88 11.63 0.14 8.91
C ARG A 88 12.33 1.48 8.84
N MET A 89 11.61 2.53 9.17
CA MET A 89 12.13 3.89 9.13
C MET A 89 13.31 4.08 10.10
N PRO A 90 14.46 4.63 9.65
CA PRO A 90 15.59 4.93 10.51
C PRO A 90 15.29 6.12 11.43
N ALA A 91 16.17 6.36 12.41
CA ALA A 91 16.02 7.45 13.39
C ALA A 91 15.98 8.84 12.71
N VAL A 92 16.72 9.02 11.61
CA VAL A 92 16.71 10.25 10.78
C VAL A 92 16.38 9.84 9.36
N PRO A 93 15.10 9.79 9.00
CA PRO A 93 14.68 9.39 7.66
C PRO A 93 14.89 10.50 6.64
N HIS A 94 15.00 10.11 5.37
CA HIS A 94 14.89 11.05 4.26
C HIS A 94 13.49 11.71 4.24
N PRO A 95 13.36 13.00 3.88
CA PRO A 95 12.05 13.70 3.89
C PRO A 95 10.94 13.00 3.12
N ALA A 96 11.26 12.33 2.02
CA ALA A 96 10.28 11.59 1.22
C ALA A 96 9.65 10.38 1.95
N VAL A 97 10.31 9.85 3.00
CA VAL A 97 9.86 8.64 3.72
C VAL A 97 9.66 8.88 5.21
N GLN A 98 9.68 10.12 5.67
CA GLN A 98 9.66 10.49 7.10
C GLN A 98 8.37 10.14 7.86
N ARG A 99 7.32 9.71 7.17
CA ARG A 99 6.03 9.32 7.76
C ARG A 99 5.63 7.89 7.41
N LEU A 100 6.58 7.12 6.88
CA LEU A 100 6.34 5.78 6.41
C LEU A 100 6.24 4.82 7.60
N PRO A 101 5.14 4.09 7.80
CA PRO A 101 5.08 2.98 8.75
C PRO A 101 5.97 1.84 8.25
N PRO A 102 6.20 0.79 9.06
CA PRO A 102 6.77 -0.45 8.57
C PRO A 102 6.00 -0.94 7.34
N MET A 103 6.70 -1.24 6.26
CA MET A 103 6.12 -1.53 4.97
C MET A 103 6.86 -2.68 4.29
N ASP A 104 6.10 -3.61 3.70
CA ASP A 104 6.65 -4.68 2.88
C ASP A 104 6.74 -4.25 1.41
N PHE A 105 7.88 -4.57 0.79
CA PHE A 105 8.02 -4.55 -0.67
C PHE A 105 7.37 -5.81 -1.26
N ALA A 106 6.91 -5.73 -2.52
CA ALA A 106 6.46 -6.91 -3.23
C ALA A 106 7.66 -7.63 -3.88
N VAL A 107 8.17 -7.06 -4.95
CA VAL A 107 9.34 -7.55 -5.68
C VAL A 107 10.16 -6.35 -6.17
N SER A 108 11.42 -6.29 -5.85
CA SER A 108 12.25 -5.13 -6.20
C SER A 108 13.60 -5.52 -6.77
N CYS A 109 14.18 -4.65 -7.58
CA CYS A 109 15.59 -4.66 -7.90
C CYS A 109 16.38 -3.74 -6.95
N SER A 110 17.68 -3.57 -7.23
CA SER A 110 18.50 -2.58 -6.55
C SER A 110 18.93 -1.45 -7.48
N ILE A 111 19.32 -0.33 -6.89
CA ILE A 111 19.91 0.81 -7.61
C ILE A 111 21.43 0.81 -7.40
N ASP A 112 22.16 1.02 -8.50
CA ASP A 112 23.58 1.37 -8.48
C ASP A 112 23.71 2.89 -8.43
N PRO A 113 24.21 3.48 -7.34
CA PRO A 113 24.43 4.91 -7.24
C PRO A 113 25.42 5.49 -8.26
N GLY A 114 26.31 4.67 -8.80
CA GLY A 114 27.30 5.08 -9.80
C GLY A 114 28.10 6.33 -9.37
N THR A 115 28.09 7.35 -10.22
CA THR A 115 28.75 8.65 -9.96
C THR A 115 27.79 9.70 -9.39
N SER A 116 26.52 9.35 -9.14
CA SER A 116 25.51 10.26 -8.64
C SER A 116 25.85 10.78 -7.24
N ARG A 117 25.60 12.07 -7.00
CA ARG A 117 25.72 12.71 -5.68
C ARG A 117 24.46 12.62 -4.84
N GLY A 118 23.61 11.61 -5.10
CA GLY A 118 22.34 11.41 -4.41
C GLY A 118 22.49 10.82 -3.00
N LYS A 119 21.34 10.49 -2.41
CA LYS A 119 21.20 9.86 -1.08
C LYS A 119 20.30 8.65 -1.16
N ALA A 120 20.62 7.58 -0.43
CA ALA A 120 19.70 6.48 -0.23
C ALA A 120 18.55 6.95 0.68
N ALA A 121 17.36 7.10 0.14
CA ALA A 121 16.17 7.37 0.93
C ALA A 121 15.60 6.08 1.55
N ILE A 122 15.72 4.94 0.85
CA ILE A 122 15.51 3.60 1.37
C ILE A 122 16.72 2.74 1.00
N ALA A 123 17.38 2.17 2.03
CA ALA A 123 18.36 1.11 1.89
C ALA A 123 18.02 0.02 2.90
N ASN A 124 17.60 -1.14 2.41
CA ASN A 124 17.31 -2.29 3.26
C ASN A 124 18.55 -3.16 3.43
N THR A 125 18.70 -3.70 4.63
CA THR A 125 19.80 -4.59 5.03
C THR A 125 19.29 -6.02 5.19
N GLY A 126 20.22 -7.00 5.12
CA GLY A 126 19.86 -8.41 5.26
C GLY A 126 19.08 -8.95 4.08
N LEU A 127 19.37 -8.46 2.88
CA LEU A 127 18.80 -8.92 1.63
C LEU A 127 19.79 -9.73 0.82
N TRP A 128 19.27 -10.54 -0.09
CA TRP A 128 20.00 -11.19 -1.15
C TRP A 128 19.66 -10.54 -2.49
N SER A 129 20.66 -10.33 -3.31
CA SER A 129 20.48 -9.92 -4.71
C SER A 129 20.84 -11.07 -5.62
N LEU A 130 19.92 -11.51 -6.46
CA LEU A 130 20.10 -12.57 -7.44
C LEU A 130 19.88 -12.02 -8.85
N PRO A 131 20.89 -12.15 -9.76
CA PRO A 131 20.70 -11.86 -11.18
C PRO A 131 19.63 -12.77 -11.79
N PRO A 132 18.84 -12.27 -12.75
CA PRO A 132 17.81 -13.06 -13.40
C PRO A 132 18.41 -14.15 -14.29
N ALA A 133 17.66 -15.24 -14.42
CA ALA A 133 17.99 -16.34 -15.34
C ALA A 133 17.20 -16.17 -16.65
N TYR A 134 17.56 -15.20 -17.46
CA TYR A 134 16.84 -14.87 -18.72
C TYR A 134 16.74 -16.03 -19.72
N HIS A 135 17.71 -16.94 -19.71
CA HIS A 135 17.70 -18.12 -20.59
C HIS A 135 16.56 -19.11 -20.26
N THR A 136 15.96 -19.01 -19.07
CA THR A 136 14.83 -19.84 -18.64
C THR A 136 13.50 -19.10 -18.76
N GLU A 137 13.49 -17.87 -19.25
CA GLU A 137 12.34 -16.96 -19.25
C GLU A 137 11.72 -16.79 -17.84
N ASN A 138 12.52 -17.04 -16.81
CA ASN A 138 12.07 -17.01 -15.42
C ASN A 138 12.25 -15.59 -14.86
N TYR A 139 11.18 -14.80 -14.89
CA TYR A 139 11.13 -13.46 -14.32
C TYR A 139 11.17 -13.46 -12.77
N PHE A 140 10.85 -14.58 -12.14
CA PHE A 140 10.90 -14.78 -10.69
C PHE A 140 11.87 -15.91 -10.37
N PRO A 141 13.20 -15.65 -10.41
CA PRO A 141 14.17 -16.67 -10.05
C PRO A 141 13.98 -17.09 -8.59
N LEU A 142 14.05 -18.40 -8.32
CA LEU A 142 13.98 -18.90 -6.96
C LEU A 142 15.21 -18.46 -6.15
N PRO A 143 15.08 -18.19 -4.85
CA PRO A 143 16.17 -17.80 -3.97
C PRO A 143 17.05 -19.01 -3.64
N ASN A 144 17.81 -19.47 -4.61
CA ASN A 144 18.76 -20.58 -4.45
C ASN A 144 20.14 -20.02 -4.15
N HIS A 145 20.88 -20.66 -3.24
CA HIS A 145 22.28 -20.33 -3.01
C HIS A 145 23.09 -20.53 -4.29
N ARG A 146 23.58 -19.44 -4.85
CA ARG A 146 24.41 -19.40 -6.07
C ARG A 146 25.62 -18.53 -5.83
N PRO A 147 26.77 -18.81 -6.49
CA PRO A 147 27.99 -18.01 -6.34
C PRO A 147 27.80 -16.52 -6.69
N GLU A 148 26.84 -16.21 -7.59
CA GLU A 148 26.57 -14.86 -8.07
C GLU A 148 25.73 -14.04 -7.09
N MET A 149 25.14 -14.69 -6.06
CA MET A 149 24.33 -13.98 -5.06
C MET A 149 25.18 -13.05 -4.21
N ARG A 150 24.64 -11.88 -3.97
CA ARG A 150 25.23 -10.87 -3.08
C ARG A 150 24.36 -10.70 -1.86
N TYR A 151 25.00 -10.56 -0.71
CA TYR A 151 24.34 -10.32 0.57
C TYR A 151 24.72 -8.96 1.10
N GLY A 152 23.79 -8.28 1.75
CA GLY A 152 24.09 -7.04 2.44
C GLY A 152 22.96 -6.01 2.43
N ALA A 153 23.34 -4.75 2.21
CA ALA A 153 22.43 -3.62 2.10
C ALA A 153 22.27 -3.22 0.63
N PHE A 154 21.02 -3.02 0.22
CA PHE A 154 20.70 -2.63 -1.15
C PHE A 154 19.84 -1.38 -1.16
N VAL A 155 20.15 -0.46 -2.08
CA VAL A 155 19.38 0.77 -2.28
C VAL A 155 18.13 0.46 -3.09
N GLN A 156 16.97 0.82 -2.56
CA GLN A 156 15.66 0.61 -3.19
C GLN A 156 14.93 1.94 -3.49
N LEU A 157 15.32 3.04 -2.84
CA LEU A 157 14.89 4.39 -3.20
C LEU A 157 16.09 5.32 -3.18
N TRP A 158 16.43 5.88 -4.33
CA TRP A 158 17.54 6.81 -4.51
C TRP A 158 17.05 8.22 -4.78
N ALA A 159 17.55 9.21 -4.06
CA ALA A 159 17.16 10.60 -4.16
C ALA A 159 18.33 11.45 -4.67
N VAL A 160 18.09 12.26 -5.71
CA VAL A 160 19.08 13.16 -6.30
C VAL A 160 18.51 14.58 -6.34
N GLU A 161 19.31 15.55 -5.95
CA GLU A 161 19.07 16.97 -6.15
C GLU A 161 19.92 17.42 -7.35
N GLN A 162 19.25 17.89 -8.42
CA GLN A 162 19.90 18.25 -9.69
C GLN A 162 19.40 19.60 -10.18
N GLY A 163 20.31 20.59 -10.33
CA GLY A 163 19.90 21.96 -10.63
C GLY A 163 18.93 22.49 -9.58
N GLN A 164 17.79 23.00 -10.00
CA GLN A 164 16.73 23.47 -9.11
C GLN A 164 15.70 22.36 -8.78
N GLY A 165 15.75 21.22 -9.44
CA GLY A 165 14.80 20.13 -9.30
C GLY A 165 15.34 18.90 -8.58
N ARG A 166 14.51 17.87 -8.55
CA ARG A 166 14.73 16.66 -7.76
C ARG A 166 14.35 15.40 -8.53
N VAL A 167 15.08 14.34 -8.32
CA VAL A 167 14.83 13.01 -8.92
C VAL A 167 14.70 11.98 -7.81
N LEU A 168 13.69 11.13 -7.90
CA LEU A 168 13.57 9.90 -7.13
C LEU A 168 13.53 8.70 -8.07
N ALA A 169 14.29 7.68 -7.76
CA ALA A 169 14.24 6.39 -8.42
C ALA A 169 13.82 5.32 -7.41
N PHE A 170 12.74 4.61 -7.69
CA PHE A 170 12.16 3.58 -6.85
C PHE A 170 12.09 2.24 -7.60
N THR A 171 12.27 1.12 -6.92
CA THR A 171 12.63 -0.16 -7.54
C THR A 171 11.51 -1.20 -7.56
N ASP A 172 10.31 -0.89 -7.11
CA ASP A 172 9.18 -1.83 -7.01
C ASP A 172 7.90 -1.18 -7.53
N SER A 173 7.59 -1.42 -8.80
CA SER A 173 6.39 -0.87 -9.41
C SER A 173 5.11 -1.55 -8.92
N THR A 174 5.23 -2.78 -8.45
CA THR A 174 4.11 -3.62 -8.03
C THR A 174 3.35 -3.00 -6.87
N ILE A 175 4.04 -2.40 -5.89
CA ILE A 175 3.38 -1.78 -4.74
C ILE A 175 2.53 -0.55 -5.07
N PHE A 176 2.69 0.03 -6.26
CA PHE A 176 1.87 1.14 -6.76
C PHE A 176 0.84 0.71 -7.81
N SER A 177 0.54 -0.57 -7.85
CA SER A 177 -0.55 -1.10 -8.65
C SER A 177 -1.89 -1.00 -7.89
N ASN A 178 -2.98 -1.15 -8.62
CA ASN A 178 -4.32 -1.13 -8.07
C ASN A 178 -4.64 -2.31 -7.13
N PHE A 179 -3.80 -3.34 -7.10
CA PHE A 179 -3.94 -4.50 -6.23
C PHE A 179 -3.00 -4.48 -5.00
N ALA A 180 -2.19 -3.43 -4.84
CA ALA A 180 -1.26 -3.34 -3.70
C ALA A 180 -1.26 -1.98 -3.01
N LEU A 181 -1.66 -0.89 -3.68
CA LEU A 181 -1.55 0.49 -3.19
C LEU A 181 -2.30 0.74 -1.87
N PHE A 182 -3.36 -0.02 -1.59
CA PHE A 182 -4.15 0.09 -0.36
C PHE A 182 -3.49 -0.59 0.86
N GLU A 183 -2.46 -1.41 0.64
CA GLU A 183 -1.73 -2.02 1.75
C GLU A 183 -0.97 -0.96 2.57
N PRO A 184 -0.72 -1.22 3.88
CA PRO A 184 -0.09 -0.25 4.76
C PRO A 184 1.24 0.29 4.25
N GLY A 185 1.41 1.60 4.30
CA GLY A 185 2.65 2.30 3.95
C GLY A 185 2.81 2.66 2.48
N LYS A 186 2.10 2.01 1.55
CA LYS A 186 2.33 2.18 0.11
C LYS A 186 1.80 3.50 -0.41
N LEU A 187 0.62 3.91 0.03
CA LEU A 187 0.09 5.23 -0.28
C LEU A 187 0.93 6.34 0.38
N GLU A 188 1.31 6.16 1.63
CA GLU A 188 2.14 7.10 2.38
C GLU A 188 3.50 7.31 1.70
N LEU A 189 4.09 6.24 1.16
CA LEU A 189 5.32 6.32 0.37
C LEU A 189 5.11 7.15 -0.90
N LEU A 190 4.08 6.84 -1.69
CA LEU A 190 3.79 7.58 -2.92
C LEU A 190 3.57 9.06 -2.65
N LEU A 191 2.73 9.39 -1.67
CA LEU A 191 2.44 10.77 -1.28
C LEU A 191 3.69 11.50 -0.76
N GLY A 192 4.52 10.82 0.03
CA GLY A 192 5.78 11.37 0.55
C GLY A 192 6.79 11.66 -0.56
N MET A 193 6.91 10.75 -1.54
CA MET A 193 7.77 10.94 -2.71
C MET A 193 7.31 12.13 -3.55
N VAL A 194 6.03 12.20 -3.89
CA VAL A 194 5.49 13.32 -4.68
C VAL A 194 5.62 14.65 -3.92
N ALA A 195 5.31 14.67 -2.62
CA ALA A 195 5.44 15.88 -1.81
C ALA A 195 6.89 16.38 -1.73
N TRP A 196 7.88 15.48 -1.68
CA TRP A 196 9.29 15.89 -1.70
C TRP A 196 9.73 16.35 -3.08
N LEU A 197 9.29 15.70 -4.15
CA LEU A 197 9.60 16.08 -5.53
C LEU A 197 9.00 17.44 -5.92
N ASN A 198 7.87 17.79 -5.36
CA ASN A 198 7.18 19.06 -5.60
C ASN A 198 7.81 20.24 -4.81
N GLN A 199 9.08 20.11 -4.46
CA GLN A 199 9.87 21.16 -3.82
C GLN A 199 11.07 21.52 -4.71
N SER A 200 11.35 22.81 -4.85
CA SER A 200 12.55 23.26 -5.55
C SER A 200 13.75 23.37 -4.61
N ASN A 201 14.95 23.23 -5.17
CA ASN A 201 16.19 23.43 -4.44
C ASN A 201 16.53 24.93 -4.43
N VAL A 202 16.25 25.62 -3.33
CA VAL A 202 16.44 27.06 -3.21
C VAL A 202 17.85 27.44 -2.72
N VAL A 203 18.51 26.56 -1.98
CA VAL A 203 19.83 26.78 -1.38
C VAL A 203 20.72 25.58 -1.64
N GLY A 204 21.97 25.82 -2.02
CA GLY A 204 22.98 24.76 -2.12
C GLY A 204 23.11 24.02 -0.80
N ASP A 205 23.50 22.76 -0.88
CA ASP A 205 23.57 21.86 0.27
C ASP A 205 24.59 22.33 1.33
N PRO A 206 24.15 22.84 2.49
CA PRO A 206 25.05 23.40 3.50
C PRO A 206 25.78 22.31 4.32
N ARG A 207 25.59 21.04 4.01
CA ARG A 207 26.08 19.86 4.75
C ARG A 207 27.57 19.95 5.09
N HIS A 208 28.39 20.23 4.10
CA HIS A 208 29.83 20.27 4.27
C HIS A 208 30.29 21.42 5.14
N VAL A 209 29.59 22.56 5.07
CA VAL A 209 29.83 23.72 5.93
C VAL A 209 29.45 23.41 7.37
N LEU A 210 28.25 22.85 7.59
CA LEU A 210 27.76 22.46 8.93
C LEU A 210 28.61 21.35 9.54
N LEU A 211 29.04 20.36 8.75
CA LEU A 211 29.93 19.31 9.19
C LEU A 211 31.31 19.87 9.60
N GLY A 212 31.86 20.80 8.84
CA GLY A 212 33.12 21.48 9.18
C GLY A 212 32.99 22.29 10.47
N LEU A 213 31.91 23.08 10.61
CA LEU A 213 31.62 23.87 11.81
C LEU A 213 31.43 23.01 13.07
N GLY A 214 30.97 21.77 12.94
CA GLY A 214 30.84 20.82 14.07
C GLY A 214 32.12 20.05 14.36
N LEU A 215 32.75 19.46 13.34
CA LEU A 215 33.92 18.58 13.52
C LEU A 215 35.18 19.32 13.92
N VAL A 216 35.44 20.47 13.34
CA VAL A 216 36.69 21.21 13.62
C VAL A 216 36.83 21.61 15.09
N PRO A 217 35.82 22.22 15.76
CA PRO A 217 35.88 22.51 17.19
C PRO A 217 35.99 21.23 18.05
N LEU A 218 35.29 20.16 17.67
CA LEU A 218 35.31 18.91 18.40
C LEU A 218 36.72 18.28 18.40
N LEU A 219 37.37 18.23 17.23
CA LEU A 219 38.73 17.71 17.07
C LEU A 219 39.75 18.60 17.81
N ALA A 220 39.61 19.93 17.73
CA ALA A 220 40.46 20.86 18.44
C ALA A 220 40.34 20.70 19.94
N ALA A 221 39.12 20.60 20.48
CA ALA A 221 38.89 20.34 21.90
C ALA A 221 39.44 18.99 22.34
N GLY A 222 39.26 17.91 21.55
CA GLY A 222 39.83 16.61 21.80
C GLY A 222 41.36 16.62 21.85
N TRP A 223 42.01 17.38 20.96
CA TRP A 223 43.46 17.55 20.93
C TRP A 223 43.98 18.33 22.14
N LEU A 224 43.31 19.39 22.52
CA LEU A 224 43.69 20.22 23.70
C LEU A 224 43.54 19.44 25.00
N LEU A 225 42.50 18.62 25.11
CA LEU A 225 42.14 17.88 26.32
C LEU A 225 42.73 16.46 26.38
N ARG A 226 43.50 16.02 25.37
CA ARG A 226 43.97 14.63 25.21
C ARG A 226 44.70 14.01 26.38
N ARG A 227 45.28 14.85 27.25
CA ARG A 227 46.03 14.43 28.45
C ARG A 227 45.17 14.35 29.72
N ARG A 228 43.88 14.65 29.64
CA ARG A 228 42.96 14.65 30.76
C ARG A 228 41.75 13.74 30.46
N PRO A 229 41.65 12.54 31.06
CA PRO A 229 40.63 11.55 30.67
C PRO A 229 39.20 12.03 30.92
N LEU A 230 38.93 12.64 32.09
CA LEU A 230 37.58 13.05 32.45
C LEU A 230 36.97 14.10 31.50
N PRO A 231 37.65 15.22 31.14
CA PRO A 231 37.15 16.14 30.14
C PRO A 231 36.95 15.51 28.78
N VAL A 232 37.75 14.53 28.37
CA VAL A 232 37.56 13.81 27.08
C VAL A 232 36.28 12.98 27.12
N VAL A 233 36.01 12.27 28.21
CA VAL A 233 34.74 11.51 28.36
C VAL A 233 33.52 12.45 28.34
N LEU A 234 33.59 13.57 29.04
CA LEU A 234 32.51 14.57 29.03
C LEU A 234 32.31 15.18 27.64
N LEU A 235 33.37 15.43 26.87
CA LEU A 235 33.31 15.92 25.52
C LEU A 235 32.64 14.91 24.55
N LEU A 236 32.99 13.62 24.66
CA LEU A 236 32.35 12.54 23.89
C LEU A 236 30.87 12.39 24.27
N ALA A 237 30.53 12.46 25.57
CA ALA A 237 29.12 12.42 25.99
C ALA A 237 28.34 13.61 25.49
N ALA A 238 28.90 14.83 25.54
CA ALA A 238 28.28 16.02 24.97
C ALA A 238 28.11 15.94 23.46
N GLY A 239 29.10 15.38 22.76
CA GLY A 239 29.02 15.12 21.31
C GLY A 239 27.90 14.15 20.97
N ALA A 240 27.76 13.05 21.73
CA ALA A 240 26.69 12.08 21.54
C ALA A 240 25.30 12.69 21.79
N CYS A 241 25.14 13.44 22.88
CA CYS A 241 23.90 14.19 23.16
C CYS A 241 23.59 15.21 22.07
N GLY A 242 24.61 15.94 21.62
CA GLY A 242 24.48 16.90 20.52
C GLY A 242 24.03 16.24 19.22
N ALA A 243 24.54 15.07 18.89
CA ALA A 243 24.12 14.30 17.71
C ALA A 243 22.64 13.87 17.78
N VAL A 244 22.18 13.42 18.95
CA VAL A 244 20.77 13.08 19.17
C VAL A 244 19.87 14.29 18.99
N VAL A 245 20.21 15.42 19.61
CA VAL A 245 19.46 16.67 19.48
C VAL A 245 19.45 17.15 18.04
N ALA A 246 20.61 17.14 17.36
CA ALA A 246 20.69 17.51 15.94
C ALA A 246 19.79 16.60 15.06
N GLY A 247 19.77 15.29 15.33
CA GLY A 247 18.88 14.36 14.65
C GLY A 247 17.41 14.76 14.79
N GLN A 248 16.96 15.10 16.01
CA GLN A 248 15.58 15.54 16.25
C GLN A 248 15.26 16.87 15.55
N VAL A 249 16.18 17.82 15.57
CA VAL A 249 16.05 19.11 14.85
C VAL A 249 15.92 18.89 13.34
N ILE A 250 16.75 18.00 12.77
CA ILE A 250 16.69 17.65 11.34
C ILE A 250 15.34 17.04 11.01
N VAL A 251 14.86 16.07 11.81
CA VAL A 251 13.54 15.45 11.60
C VAL A 251 12.41 16.50 11.67
N ALA A 252 12.47 17.41 12.63
CA ALA A 252 11.50 18.49 12.74
C ALA A 252 11.54 19.42 11.50
N ALA A 253 12.73 19.79 11.04
CA ALA A 253 12.92 20.60 9.83
C ALA A 253 12.39 19.89 8.57
N HIS A 254 12.65 18.59 8.44
CA HIS A 254 12.10 17.77 7.35
C HIS A 254 10.56 17.74 7.36
N ARG A 255 9.94 17.58 8.54
CA ARG A 255 8.47 17.57 8.69
C ARG A 255 7.86 18.93 8.35
N TRP A 256 8.56 20.00 8.66
CA TRP A 256 8.13 21.34 8.33
C TRP A 256 8.28 21.64 6.82
N SER A 257 9.40 21.26 6.21
CA SER A 257 9.68 21.52 4.78
C SER A 257 8.83 20.66 3.84
N VAL A 258 8.45 19.45 4.26
CA VAL A 258 7.58 18.56 3.46
C VAL A 258 6.32 18.25 4.28
N PRO A 259 5.30 19.13 4.23
CA PRO A 259 4.06 18.94 4.99
C PRO A 259 3.25 17.76 4.48
N VAL A 260 2.32 17.29 5.31
CA VAL A 260 1.36 16.24 4.91
C VAL A 260 0.47 16.78 3.80
N PRO A 261 0.34 16.08 2.66
CA PRO A 261 -0.64 16.44 1.66
C PRO A 261 -2.05 16.52 2.26
N ARG A 262 -2.77 17.58 1.95
CA ARG A 262 -4.15 17.75 2.43
C ARG A 262 -5.12 17.23 1.38
N GLN A 263 -6.05 16.41 1.82
CA GLN A 263 -7.13 15.94 0.98
C GLN A 263 -8.01 17.14 0.56
N GLN A 264 -8.16 17.37 -0.74
CA GLN A 264 -8.96 18.49 -1.28
C GLN A 264 -10.40 18.08 -1.60
N ARG A 265 -10.65 16.78 -1.87
CA ARG A 265 -11.98 16.26 -2.17
C ARG A 265 -12.31 15.13 -1.20
N PRO A 266 -13.57 15.06 -0.72
CA PRO A 266 -13.99 13.92 0.09
C PRO A 266 -13.81 12.62 -0.71
N MET A 267 -13.27 11.61 -0.06
CA MET A 267 -13.07 10.30 -0.62
C MET A 267 -13.77 9.29 0.28
N THR A 268 -14.57 8.41 -0.32
CA THR A 268 -15.20 7.32 0.43
C THR A 268 -14.14 6.31 0.85
N ARG A 269 -13.97 6.16 2.16
CA ARG A 269 -13.02 5.23 2.77
C ARG A 269 -13.78 4.02 3.29
N VAL A 270 -13.38 2.85 2.83
CA VAL A 270 -13.89 1.56 3.27
C VAL A 270 -12.81 0.88 4.09
N ILE A 271 -13.09 0.62 5.36
CA ILE A 271 -12.13 -0.02 6.27
C ILE A 271 -12.40 -1.53 6.28
N LEU A 272 -11.35 -2.33 6.10
CA LEU A 272 -11.38 -3.76 6.38
C LEU A 272 -10.91 -3.97 7.82
N ASP A 273 -11.79 -4.54 8.64
CA ASP A 273 -11.49 -4.78 10.05
C ASP A 273 -10.44 -5.88 10.25
N ARG A 274 -9.48 -5.59 11.12
CA ARG A 274 -8.48 -6.55 11.59
C ARG A 274 -8.54 -6.77 13.11
N THR A 275 -9.62 -6.33 13.75
CA THR A 275 -9.84 -6.51 15.19
C THR A 275 -10.46 -7.87 15.47
N VAL A 276 -11.59 -8.13 14.82
CA VAL A 276 -12.43 -9.33 15.04
C VAL A 276 -12.32 -10.35 13.91
N SER A 277 -11.54 -10.04 12.88
CA SER A 277 -11.26 -10.93 11.73
C SER A 277 -9.78 -11.02 11.45
N ASP A 278 -9.27 -12.24 11.25
CA ASP A 278 -7.89 -12.49 10.82
C ASP A 278 -7.80 -13.30 9.52
N VAL A 279 -8.92 -13.39 8.79
CA VAL A 279 -8.91 -14.06 7.48
C VAL A 279 -7.78 -13.51 6.59
N PRO A 280 -7.14 -14.36 5.79
CA PRO A 280 -6.10 -13.90 4.88
C PRO A 280 -6.63 -12.84 3.91
N LEU A 281 -5.85 -11.78 3.75
CA LEU A 281 -5.99 -10.77 2.71
C LEU A 281 -4.75 -10.81 1.82
N THR A 282 -4.66 -9.94 0.82
CA THR A 282 -3.45 -9.87 -0.01
C THR A 282 -2.23 -9.53 0.85
N LYS A 283 -1.09 -10.15 0.51
CA LYS A 283 0.22 -9.78 1.03
C LYS A 283 1.12 -9.43 -0.15
N SER A 284 1.62 -8.21 -0.17
CA SER A 284 2.47 -7.72 -1.28
C SER A 284 1.83 -7.87 -2.66
N GLY A 285 0.49 -7.73 -2.74
CA GLY A 285 -0.28 -7.89 -3.96
C GLY A 285 -0.68 -9.33 -4.30
N PHE A 286 -0.25 -10.33 -3.52
CA PHE A 286 -0.58 -11.73 -3.75
C PHE A 286 -1.71 -12.20 -2.83
N THR A 287 -2.67 -12.94 -3.41
CA THR A 287 -3.74 -13.60 -2.66
C THR A 287 -3.22 -14.80 -1.89
N ASP A 288 -3.97 -15.24 -0.89
CA ASP A 288 -3.64 -16.44 -0.11
C ASP A 288 -3.68 -17.69 -1.01
N PRO A 289 -2.63 -18.54 -1.01
CA PRO A 289 -2.58 -19.74 -1.84
C PRO A 289 -3.66 -20.77 -1.56
N SER A 290 -4.28 -20.74 -0.36
CA SER A 290 -5.41 -21.63 -0.03
C SER A 290 -6.67 -21.29 -0.81
N GLY A 291 -6.78 -20.06 -1.35
CA GLY A 291 -7.98 -19.55 -1.99
C GLY A 291 -9.11 -19.18 -1.01
N LEU A 292 -8.92 -19.40 0.29
CA LEU A 292 -9.92 -19.12 1.33
C LEU A 292 -9.86 -17.68 1.87
N GLY A 293 -8.86 -16.90 1.43
CA GLY A 293 -8.71 -15.48 1.72
C GLY A 293 -9.75 -14.62 1.03
N TYR A 294 -9.68 -13.31 1.30
CA TYR A 294 -10.56 -12.29 0.73
C TYR A 294 -9.77 -11.13 0.11
N GLY A 295 -8.59 -11.41 -0.41
CA GLY A 295 -7.73 -10.42 -1.05
C GLY A 295 -8.39 -9.77 -2.26
N ILE A 296 -9.09 -10.55 -3.08
CA ILE A 296 -9.83 -10.04 -4.26
C ILE A 296 -10.95 -9.08 -3.84
N VAL A 297 -11.66 -9.34 -2.75
CA VAL A 297 -12.66 -8.41 -2.21
C VAL A 297 -12.03 -7.06 -1.89
N GLU A 298 -10.87 -7.08 -1.23
CA GLU A 298 -10.12 -5.86 -0.88
C GLU A 298 -9.73 -5.06 -2.12
N GLU A 299 -9.22 -5.74 -3.16
CA GLU A 299 -8.84 -5.12 -4.43
C GLU A 299 -10.04 -4.51 -5.17
N TRP A 300 -11.18 -5.21 -5.17
CA TRP A 300 -12.37 -4.77 -5.89
C TRP A 300 -13.06 -3.56 -5.25
N ILE A 301 -12.85 -3.30 -3.96
CA ILE A 301 -13.29 -2.05 -3.32
C ILE A 301 -12.70 -0.83 -4.08
N GLY A 302 -11.45 -0.90 -4.49
CA GLY A 302 -10.82 0.13 -5.33
C GLY A 302 -11.50 0.35 -6.68
N ARG A 303 -12.03 -0.71 -7.31
CA ARG A 303 -12.78 -0.62 -8.58
C ARG A 303 -14.14 0.07 -8.44
N LEU A 304 -14.69 0.11 -7.23
CA LEU A 304 -15.91 0.87 -6.94
C LEU A 304 -15.66 2.38 -6.87
N GLY A 305 -14.40 2.82 -6.90
CA GLY A 305 -14.00 4.20 -6.70
C GLY A 305 -13.85 4.57 -5.22
N TYR A 306 -13.82 3.59 -4.33
CA TYR A 306 -13.57 3.77 -2.90
C TYR A 306 -12.10 3.50 -2.58
N PHE A 307 -11.63 4.04 -1.46
CA PHE A 307 -10.31 3.75 -0.96
C PHE A 307 -10.41 2.71 0.17
N SER A 308 -9.82 1.54 -0.02
CA SER A 308 -9.74 0.51 1.03
C SER A 308 -8.54 0.74 1.94
N GLN A 309 -8.71 0.43 3.22
CA GLN A 309 -7.66 0.51 4.23
C GLN A 309 -7.92 -0.55 5.29
N ARG A 310 -6.87 -1.22 5.73
CA ARG A 310 -6.92 -2.14 6.87
C ARG A 310 -6.74 -1.37 8.15
N ALA A 311 -7.56 -1.65 9.16
CA ALA A 311 -7.41 -1.03 10.47
C ALA A 311 -7.90 -1.93 11.60
N SER A 312 -7.44 -1.65 12.82
CA SER A 312 -7.80 -2.37 14.05
C SER A 312 -8.22 -1.40 15.16
N GLY A 313 -8.98 -1.89 16.13
CA GLY A 313 -9.39 -1.12 17.30
C GLY A 313 -10.17 0.13 16.93
N GLN A 314 -9.82 1.28 17.48
CA GLN A 314 -10.53 2.54 17.24
C GLN A 314 -10.32 3.10 15.83
N GLU A 315 -9.23 2.76 15.17
CA GLU A 315 -8.94 3.20 13.80
C GLU A 315 -9.88 2.55 12.78
N ALA A 316 -10.50 1.41 13.11
CA ALA A 316 -11.51 0.76 12.27
C ALA A 316 -12.72 1.67 12.00
N PHE A 317 -13.00 2.63 12.88
CA PHE A 317 -14.13 3.55 12.79
C PHE A 317 -13.79 4.87 12.09
N ALA A 318 -12.62 4.99 11.47
CA ALA A 318 -12.18 6.21 10.77
C ALA A 318 -12.74 6.34 9.33
N GLY A 319 -13.39 5.29 8.81
CA GLY A 319 -13.96 5.25 7.46
C GLY A 319 -15.42 5.62 7.38
N ASN A 320 -15.95 5.69 6.14
CA ASN A 320 -17.36 5.83 5.85
C ASN A 320 -18.11 4.50 5.96
N ALA A 321 -17.41 3.41 5.62
CA ALA A 321 -17.90 2.05 5.75
C ALA A 321 -16.85 1.15 6.41
N LEU A 322 -17.33 0.13 7.11
CA LEU A 322 -16.54 -0.92 7.75
C LEU A 322 -16.98 -2.28 7.18
N VAL A 323 -16.04 -3.04 6.69
CA VAL A 323 -16.26 -4.39 6.19
C VAL A 323 -15.58 -5.37 7.14
N ILE A 324 -16.35 -6.32 7.66
CA ILE A 324 -15.88 -7.41 8.52
C ILE A 324 -16.08 -8.71 7.76
N LEU A 325 -14.98 -9.38 7.48
CA LEU A 325 -14.94 -10.61 6.68
C LEU A 325 -14.77 -11.80 7.61
N SER A 326 -15.73 -12.71 7.63
CA SER A 326 -15.71 -13.96 8.41
C SER A 326 -15.16 -13.73 9.83
N PRO A 327 -15.86 -12.96 10.69
CA PRO A 327 -15.37 -12.64 12.03
C PRO A 327 -15.14 -13.94 12.83
N ASN A 328 -13.90 -14.14 13.28
CA ASN A 328 -13.43 -15.38 13.91
C ASN A 328 -12.58 -15.13 15.17
N ARG A 329 -12.51 -13.89 15.64
CA ARG A 329 -11.85 -13.50 16.87
C ARG A 329 -12.87 -13.00 17.90
N PRO A 330 -12.59 -13.15 19.21
CA PRO A 330 -13.43 -12.60 20.24
C PRO A 330 -13.73 -11.11 20.02
N VAL A 331 -14.98 -10.70 20.27
CA VAL A 331 -15.41 -9.31 20.12
C VAL A 331 -15.22 -8.57 21.45
N PRO A 332 -14.22 -7.66 21.58
CA PRO A 332 -14.03 -6.93 22.82
C PRO A 332 -15.23 -6.00 23.09
N ASP A 333 -15.69 -5.91 24.35
CA ASP A 333 -16.85 -5.08 24.71
C ASP A 333 -16.68 -3.62 24.30
N ARG A 334 -15.50 -3.06 24.51
CA ARG A 334 -15.18 -1.69 24.09
C ARG A 334 -15.29 -1.50 22.57
N TYR A 335 -14.86 -2.48 21.80
CA TYR A 335 -14.97 -2.45 20.33
C TYR A 335 -16.43 -2.50 19.91
N ARG A 336 -17.21 -3.44 20.49
CA ARG A 336 -18.65 -3.57 20.23
C ARG A 336 -19.42 -2.28 20.55
N GLN A 337 -19.15 -1.64 21.69
CA GLN A 337 -19.77 -0.36 22.03
C GLN A 337 -19.41 0.73 21.03
N SER A 338 -18.13 0.87 20.68
CA SER A 338 -17.68 1.84 19.67
C SER A 338 -18.29 1.60 18.30
N LEU A 339 -18.49 0.34 17.92
CA LEU A 339 -19.16 -0.04 16.67
C LEU A 339 -20.61 0.44 16.66
N VAL A 340 -21.37 0.19 17.74
CA VAL A 340 -22.74 0.64 17.88
C VAL A 340 -22.83 2.16 17.77
N ASP A 341 -22.00 2.87 18.52
CA ASP A 341 -21.97 4.33 18.53
C ASP A 341 -21.59 4.90 17.15
N TRP A 342 -20.66 4.23 16.44
CA TRP A 342 -20.25 4.64 15.10
C TRP A 342 -21.37 4.42 14.08
N VAL A 343 -22.03 3.26 14.08
CA VAL A 343 -23.19 3.01 13.21
C VAL A 343 -24.32 4.00 13.53
N GLN A 344 -24.60 4.25 14.81
CA GLN A 344 -25.64 5.21 15.20
C GLN A 344 -25.40 6.61 14.64
N ARG A 345 -24.13 7.03 14.50
CA ARG A 345 -23.74 8.32 13.90
C ARG A 345 -23.67 8.33 12.38
N GLY A 346 -24.05 7.26 11.69
CA GLY A 346 -24.11 7.20 10.23
C GLY A 346 -23.11 6.24 9.58
N GLY A 347 -22.37 5.46 10.36
CA GLY A 347 -21.48 4.43 9.86
C GLY A 347 -22.21 3.33 9.09
N ARG A 348 -21.57 2.77 8.07
CA ARG A 348 -22.10 1.70 7.21
C ARG A 348 -21.32 0.40 7.47
N LEU A 349 -21.97 -0.59 8.06
CA LEU A 349 -21.36 -1.88 8.41
C LEU A 349 -21.79 -2.97 7.45
N LEU A 350 -20.81 -3.62 6.80
CA LEU A 350 -20.98 -4.84 6.03
C LEU A 350 -20.32 -6.01 6.78
N VAL A 351 -21.08 -7.04 7.09
CA VAL A 351 -20.56 -8.29 7.65
C VAL A 351 -20.77 -9.42 6.66
N LEU A 352 -19.71 -10.05 6.23
CA LEU A 352 -19.74 -11.26 5.41
C LEU A 352 -19.40 -12.43 6.31
N ASP A 353 -20.33 -13.37 6.41
CA ASP A 353 -20.14 -14.62 7.14
C ASP A 353 -20.66 -15.80 6.32
N SER A 354 -20.38 -17.01 6.73
CA SER A 354 -20.80 -18.22 6.02
C SER A 354 -20.78 -19.43 6.95
N PRO A 355 -21.44 -20.56 6.58
CA PRO A 355 -21.35 -21.80 7.33
C PRO A 355 -19.94 -22.38 7.41
N ASP A 356 -19.02 -21.91 6.55
CA ASP A 356 -17.62 -22.36 6.52
C ASP A 356 -16.79 -21.73 7.65
N ASN A 357 -17.27 -20.64 8.23
CA ASN A 357 -16.67 -19.99 9.38
C ASN A 357 -17.08 -20.68 10.69
N THR A 358 -16.45 -21.80 10.99
CA THR A 358 -16.77 -22.61 12.18
C THR A 358 -16.44 -21.93 13.51
N ALA A 359 -15.60 -20.88 13.50
CA ALA A 359 -15.23 -20.08 14.65
C ALA A 359 -15.95 -18.71 14.68
N SER A 360 -17.11 -18.60 14.01
CA SER A 360 -17.80 -17.33 13.86
C SER A 360 -18.14 -16.66 15.19
N THR A 361 -17.80 -15.40 15.28
CA THR A 361 -18.21 -14.48 16.35
C THR A 361 -19.21 -13.41 15.87
N ALA A 362 -19.80 -13.62 14.69
CA ALA A 362 -20.72 -12.67 14.07
C ALA A 362 -21.93 -12.34 14.95
N ASN A 363 -22.49 -13.33 15.65
CA ASN A 363 -23.66 -13.12 16.50
C ASN A 363 -23.37 -12.24 17.71
N ASP A 364 -22.16 -12.33 18.31
CA ASP A 364 -21.73 -11.43 19.39
C ASP A 364 -21.59 -9.99 18.92
N LEU A 365 -21.14 -9.83 17.66
CA LEU A 365 -20.99 -8.53 17.01
C LEU A 365 -22.34 -7.91 16.64
N LEU A 366 -23.28 -8.72 16.14
CA LEU A 366 -24.53 -8.31 15.51
C LEU A 366 -25.71 -8.20 16.48
N ALA A 367 -25.61 -8.77 17.69
CA ALA A 367 -26.66 -8.75 18.69
C ALA A 367 -27.28 -7.35 18.95
N PRO A 368 -26.49 -6.25 19.05
CA PRO A 368 -27.05 -4.91 19.25
C PRO A 368 -27.94 -4.43 18.09
N PHE A 369 -27.74 -4.97 16.89
CA PHE A 369 -28.46 -4.62 15.66
C PHE A 369 -29.66 -5.53 15.41
N LYS A 370 -29.90 -6.52 16.29
CA LYS A 370 -30.99 -7.51 16.18
C LYS A 370 -30.89 -8.33 14.89
N LEU A 371 -29.67 -8.60 14.44
CA LEU A 371 -29.36 -9.51 13.35
C LEU A 371 -28.71 -10.76 13.90
N THR A 372 -29.04 -11.92 13.33
CA THR A 372 -28.47 -13.22 13.72
C THR A 372 -28.17 -14.05 12.48
N VAL A 373 -27.05 -14.77 12.49
CA VAL A 373 -26.68 -15.74 11.47
C VAL A 373 -26.75 -17.14 12.07
N HIS A 374 -27.34 -18.10 11.34
CA HIS A 374 -27.58 -19.48 11.77
C HIS A 374 -26.68 -20.42 10.96
N HIS A 375 -25.60 -20.95 11.59
CA HIS A 375 -24.61 -21.78 10.93
C HIS A 375 -24.95 -23.28 10.94
N ASP A 376 -25.88 -23.69 11.78
CA ASP A 376 -26.23 -25.09 12.05
C ASP A 376 -26.93 -25.77 10.87
N ARG A 377 -27.55 -25.00 9.98
CA ARG A 377 -28.31 -25.50 8.83
C ARG A 377 -27.92 -24.73 7.57
N PRO A 378 -26.88 -25.18 6.84
CA PRO A 378 -26.53 -24.55 5.59
C PRO A 378 -27.55 -24.80 4.49
N TRP A 379 -27.91 -23.76 3.78
CA TRP A 379 -28.80 -23.80 2.62
C TRP A 379 -28.00 -23.74 1.32
N GLN A 380 -28.57 -24.29 0.24
CA GLN A 380 -28.01 -24.21 -1.11
C GLN A 380 -29.13 -23.94 -2.12
N GLY A 381 -28.78 -23.34 -3.26
CA GLY A 381 -29.73 -23.10 -4.33
C GLY A 381 -29.47 -21.79 -5.08
N GLN A 382 -30.43 -21.46 -5.94
CA GLN A 382 -30.37 -20.24 -6.74
C GLN A 382 -30.60 -19.01 -5.87
N LEU A 383 -29.70 -18.05 -5.97
CA LEU A 383 -29.78 -16.80 -5.22
C LEU A 383 -30.80 -15.86 -5.86
N ILE A 384 -31.65 -15.31 -5.03
CA ILE A 384 -32.59 -14.23 -5.38
C ILE A 384 -32.21 -13.00 -4.54
N VAL A 385 -31.92 -11.88 -5.20
CA VAL A 385 -31.51 -10.63 -4.57
C VAL A 385 -32.53 -9.54 -4.90
N GLY A 386 -33.12 -8.94 -3.86
CA GLY A 386 -34.21 -8.00 -4.07
C GLY A 386 -35.35 -8.62 -4.88
N ARG A 387 -35.55 -8.13 -6.10
CA ARG A 387 -36.55 -8.65 -7.07
C ARG A 387 -35.93 -9.40 -8.26
N GLY A 388 -34.60 -9.53 -8.29
CA GLY A 388 -33.86 -10.13 -9.40
C GLY A 388 -33.17 -11.45 -9.04
N SER A 389 -32.73 -12.17 -10.06
CA SER A 389 -31.84 -13.33 -9.90
C SER A 389 -30.53 -13.01 -10.62
N PRO A 390 -29.39 -12.94 -9.92
CA PRO A 390 -28.09 -12.74 -10.56
C PRO A 390 -27.58 -13.97 -11.35
N GLY A 391 -28.38 -15.06 -11.44
CA GLY A 391 -27.97 -16.29 -12.10
C GLY A 391 -26.92 -17.08 -11.32
N LEU A 392 -26.78 -16.83 -10.02
CA LEU A 392 -25.79 -17.47 -9.16
C LEU A 392 -26.43 -18.57 -8.33
N ASN A 393 -25.79 -19.73 -8.33
CA ASN A 393 -26.05 -20.78 -7.35
C ASN A 393 -25.07 -20.61 -6.17
N VAL A 394 -25.62 -20.69 -4.96
CA VAL A 394 -24.83 -20.70 -3.72
C VAL A 394 -24.84 -22.12 -3.17
N GLU A 395 -23.67 -22.69 -2.97
CA GLU A 395 -23.51 -24.06 -2.48
C GLU A 395 -23.75 -24.15 -0.98
N ARG A 396 -23.37 -23.12 -0.23
CA ARG A 396 -23.48 -23.06 1.23
C ARG A 396 -23.77 -21.62 1.69
N ALA A 397 -24.95 -21.41 2.26
CA ALA A 397 -25.34 -20.14 2.89
C ALA A 397 -25.89 -20.40 4.28
N ALA A 398 -25.56 -19.54 5.21
CA ALA A 398 -26.22 -19.49 6.52
C ALA A 398 -27.53 -18.71 6.39
N GLU A 399 -28.59 -19.20 7.02
CA GLU A 399 -29.82 -18.45 7.17
C GLU A 399 -29.57 -17.25 8.08
N VAL A 400 -30.19 -16.13 7.76
CA VAL A 400 -30.11 -14.93 8.59
C VAL A 400 -31.48 -14.51 9.07
N SER A 401 -31.57 -14.00 10.28
CA SER A 401 -32.81 -13.49 10.85
C SER A 401 -32.65 -12.08 11.37
N GLY A 402 -33.76 -11.35 11.42
CA GLY A 402 -33.79 -9.94 11.77
C GLY A 402 -33.60 -9.01 10.55
N GLY A 403 -34.03 -7.76 10.70
CA GLY A 403 -33.96 -6.76 9.64
C GLY A 403 -34.83 -7.03 8.42
N GLN A 404 -34.54 -6.32 7.33
CA GLN A 404 -35.20 -6.48 6.03
C GLN A 404 -34.39 -7.46 5.16
N THR A 405 -35.04 -8.44 4.57
CA THR A 405 -34.40 -9.43 3.69
C THR A 405 -33.83 -8.73 2.45
N VAL A 406 -32.55 -8.98 2.17
CA VAL A 406 -31.79 -8.50 1.00
C VAL A 406 -31.68 -9.59 -0.05
N ALA A 407 -31.38 -10.80 0.39
CA ALA A 407 -31.26 -11.97 -0.49
C ALA A 407 -31.82 -13.24 0.18
N ARG A 408 -32.28 -14.19 -0.65
CA ARG A 408 -32.88 -15.47 -0.21
C ARG A 408 -32.53 -16.61 -1.14
N LEU A 409 -32.60 -17.82 -0.59
CA LEU A 409 -32.57 -19.09 -1.31
C LEU A 409 -33.94 -19.78 -1.09
N GLY A 410 -34.78 -19.80 -2.13
CA GLY A 410 -36.20 -20.16 -1.93
C GLY A 410 -36.87 -19.20 -0.95
N ASP A 411 -37.38 -19.74 0.16
CA ASP A 411 -38.01 -18.94 1.23
C ASP A 411 -37.06 -18.56 2.38
N HIS A 412 -35.79 -19.01 2.33
CA HIS A 412 -34.81 -18.81 3.40
C HIS A 412 -34.01 -17.52 3.19
N PRO A 413 -34.16 -16.51 4.09
CA PRO A 413 -33.33 -15.31 4.04
C PRO A 413 -31.86 -15.67 4.28
N VAL A 414 -30.96 -15.23 3.39
CA VAL A 414 -29.51 -15.45 3.50
C VAL A 414 -28.70 -14.15 3.50
N ALA A 415 -29.37 -13.01 3.34
CA ALA A 415 -28.82 -11.68 3.62
C ALA A 415 -29.91 -10.75 4.15
N ALA A 416 -29.55 -9.93 5.11
CA ALA A 416 -30.45 -8.98 5.75
C ALA A 416 -29.80 -7.61 5.95
N TRP A 417 -30.63 -6.58 5.97
CA TRP A 417 -30.23 -5.20 6.19
C TRP A 417 -31.09 -4.56 7.29
N THR A 418 -30.50 -3.71 8.11
CA THR A 418 -31.22 -2.95 9.13
C THR A 418 -30.64 -1.55 9.28
N ARG A 419 -31.50 -0.60 9.64
CA ARG A 419 -31.07 0.73 10.09
C ARG A 419 -30.80 0.75 11.59
N HIS A 420 -29.77 1.50 11.98
CA HIS A 420 -29.53 1.79 13.39
C HIS A 420 -29.06 3.24 13.54
N GLY A 421 -29.94 4.08 14.09
CA GLY A 421 -29.72 5.52 14.10
C GLY A 421 -29.63 6.11 12.68
N GLN A 422 -28.54 6.82 12.38
CA GLN A 422 -28.29 7.38 11.06
C GLN A 422 -27.54 6.40 10.11
N GLY A 423 -27.05 5.30 10.65
CA GLY A 423 -26.29 4.29 9.91
C GLY A 423 -27.10 3.06 9.55
N SER A 424 -26.41 2.09 8.96
CA SER A 424 -27.01 0.82 8.55
C SER A 424 -26.04 -0.32 8.66
N VAL A 425 -26.60 -1.52 8.81
CA VAL A 425 -25.86 -2.79 8.89
C VAL A 425 -26.41 -3.74 7.84
N MET A 426 -25.53 -4.35 7.05
CA MET A 426 -25.86 -5.44 6.13
C MET A 426 -25.11 -6.69 6.57
N LEU A 427 -25.84 -7.79 6.73
CA LEU A 427 -25.30 -9.12 7.02
C LEU A 427 -25.51 -10.01 5.81
N ILE A 428 -24.46 -10.71 5.38
CA ILE A 428 -24.47 -11.67 4.29
C ILE A 428 -24.05 -13.03 4.85
N GLY A 429 -24.93 -14.03 4.74
CA GLY A 429 -24.72 -15.39 5.21
C GLY A 429 -24.06 -16.34 4.19
N PHE A 430 -23.72 -15.84 3.01
CA PHE A 430 -23.00 -16.56 1.94
C PHE A 430 -21.66 -15.91 1.61
N GLY A 431 -20.97 -15.42 2.62
CA GLY A 431 -19.71 -14.67 2.47
C GLY A 431 -18.63 -15.46 1.73
N SER A 432 -18.56 -16.77 1.86
CA SER A 432 -17.60 -17.62 1.13
C SER A 432 -17.76 -17.57 -0.40
N LEU A 433 -18.90 -17.11 -0.93
CA LEU A 433 -19.07 -16.84 -2.36
C LEU A 433 -18.05 -15.80 -2.88
N PHE A 434 -17.55 -14.95 -1.99
CA PHE A 434 -16.61 -13.87 -2.30
C PHE A 434 -15.18 -14.14 -1.85
N ASN A 435 -14.82 -15.38 -1.48
CA ASN A 435 -13.43 -15.74 -1.22
C ASN A 435 -12.60 -15.73 -2.51
N ASP A 436 -11.27 -15.75 -2.38
CA ASP A 436 -10.34 -15.62 -3.50
C ASP A 436 -10.52 -16.73 -4.55
N GLN A 437 -10.83 -17.96 -4.12
CA GLN A 437 -11.10 -19.07 -5.04
C GLN A 437 -12.32 -18.79 -5.92
N ASN A 438 -13.39 -18.25 -5.37
CA ASN A 438 -14.64 -17.98 -6.07
C ASN A 438 -14.60 -16.67 -6.88
N MET A 439 -13.81 -15.70 -6.43
CA MET A 439 -13.66 -14.41 -7.12
C MET A 439 -12.60 -14.45 -8.23
N GLY A 440 -11.86 -15.56 -8.35
CA GLY A 440 -10.81 -15.71 -9.33
C GLY A 440 -9.53 -14.94 -8.96
N SER A 441 -8.54 -15.02 -9.84
CA SER A 441 -7.27 -14.31 -9.66
C SER A 441 -7.31 -12.95 -10.36
N TYR A 442 -6.61 -11.95 -9.82
CA TYR A 442 -6.41 -10.66 -10.49
C TYR A 442 -5.60 -10.78 -11.81
N TRP A 443 -4.98 -11.93 -12.06
CA TRP A 443 -4.33 -12.28 -13.31
C TRP A 443 -5.31 -12.61 -14.44
N ILE A 444 -6.58 -12.84 -14.14
CA ILE A 444 -7.61 -13.13 -15.14
C ILE A 444 -7.88 -11.85 -15.92
N GLN A 445 -7.50 -11.85 -17.20
CA GLN A 445 -7.72 -10.70 -18.08
C GLN A 445 -9.20 -10.48 -18.36
N GLU A 446 -9.92 -11.57 -18.59
CA GLU A 446 -11.37 -11.53 -18.81
C GLU A 446 -12.07 -12.57 -17.93
N PRO A 447 -12.87 -12.16 -16.93
CA PRO A 447 -13.65 -13.08 -16.12
C PRO A 447 -14.75 -13.75 -16.97
N ASP A 448 -15.02 -15.02 -16.69
CA ASP A 448 -16.16 -15.73 -17.26
C ASP A 448 -17.50 -15.13 -16.76
N ALA A 449 -18.61 -15.61 -17.31
CA ALA A 449 -19.95 -15.11 -16.98
C ALA A 449 -20.28 -15.29 -15.48
N LEU A 450 -19.85 -16.41 -14.89
CA LEU A 450 -20.09 -16.72 -13.48
C LEU A 450 -19.31 -15.77 -12.57
N THR A 451 -18.05 -15.57 -12.85
CA THR A 451 -17.18 -14.65 -12.11
C THR A 451 -17.66 -13.20 -12.23
N ARG A 452 -18.11 -12.78 -13.43
CA ARG A 452 -18.73 -11.45 -13.62
C ARG A 452 -19.98 -11.28 -12.77
N ALA A 453 -20.87 -12.29 -12.74
CA ALA A 453 -22.07 -12.24 -11.91
C ALA A 453 -21.74 -12.11 -10.41
N ARG A 454 -20.67 -12.77 -9.92
CA ARG A 454 -20.18 -12.60 -8.52
C ARG A 454 -19.68 -11.18 -8.28
N TYR A 455 -18.91 -10.60 -9.21
CA TYR A 455 -18.43 -9.22 -9.11
C TYR A 455 -19.60 -8.22 -9.10
N ASP A 456 -20.54 -8.36 -10.02
CA ASP A 456 -21.71 -7.50 -10.11
C ASP A 456 -22.55 -7.55 -8.82
N LEU A 457 -22.73 -8.75 -8.27
CA LEU A 457 -23.40 -8.94 -6.98
C LEU A 457 -22.66 -8.22 -5.85
N PHE A 458 -21.34 -8.45 -5.72
CA PHE A 458 -20.52 -7.80 -4.69
C PHE A 458 -20.55 -6.27 -4.83
N PHE A 459 -20.43 -5.76 -6.04
CA PHE A 459 -20.48 -4.34 -6.33
C PHE A 459 -21.84 -3.72 -5.96
N ASN A 460 -22.94 -4.37 -6.34
CA ASN A 460 -24.28 -3.89 -6.06
C ASN A 460 -24.56 -3.88 -4.55
N LEU A 461 -24.23 -4.93 -3.82
CA LEU A 461 -24.39 -5.00 -2.36
C LEU A 461 -23.56 -3.92 -1.66
N THR A 462 -22.29 -3.77 -2.04
CA THR A 462 -21.38 -2.80 -1.44
C THR A 462 -21.82 -1.37 -1.72
N ARG A 463 -22.17 -1.03 -2.96
CA ARG A 463 -22.69 0.31 -3.32
C ARG A 463 -24.00 0.62 -2.61
N THR A 464 -24.93 -0.33 -2.57
CA THR A 464 -26.20 -0.15 -1.88
C THR A 464 -25.98 0.24 -0.43
N LEU A 465 -25.08 -0.42 0.27
CA LEU A 465 -24.75 -0.08 1.65
C LEU A 465 -24.02 1.26 1.76
N VAL A 466 -22.91 1.42 1.02
CA VAL A 466 -22.02 2.59 1.16
C VAL A 466 -22.68 3.89 0.71
N GLU A 467 -23.44 3.84 -0.38
CA GLU A 467 -24.11 5.00 -0.97
C GLU A 467 -25.56 5.19 -0.45
N ASP A 468 -25.99 4.35 0.49
CA ASP A 468 -27.36 4.36 1.05
C ASP A 468 -28.46 4.26 -0.01
N ARG A 469 -28.22 3.42 -1.03
CA ARG A 469 -29.20 3.23 -2.10
C ARG A 469 -30.42 2.45 -1.61
N PRO A 470 -31.60 2.69 -2.18
CA PRO A 470 -32.79 1.90 -1.87
C PRO A 470 -32.59 0.43 -2.21
N LEU A 471 -32.95 -0.49 -1.30
CA LEU A 471 -32.88 -1.93 -1.55
C LEU A 471 -33.72 -2.38 -2.76
N ALA A 472 -34.73 -1.61 -3.13
CA ALA A 472 -35.55 -1.88 -4.31
C ALA A 472 -34.77 -1.76 -5.65
N GLU A 473 -33.61 -1.10 -5.65
CA GLU A 473 -32.70 -0.95 -6.81
C GLU A 473 -31.72 -2.12 -6.94
N LEU A 474 -31.61 -3.00 -5.94
CA LEU A 474 -30.80 -4.21 -6.01
C LEU A 474 -31.37 -5.17 -7.08
N ARG A 475 -30.53 -5.51 -8.05
CA ARG A 475 -30.84 -6.46 -9.13
C ARG A 475 -29.78 -7.54 -9.20
#